data_3784136ca64164d973738d9029c7b2fc
#
_entry.id   3784136ca64164d973738d9029c7b2fc
#
_cell.length_a   1.000
_cell.length_b   1.000
_cell.length_c   1.000
_cell.angle_alpha   90.00
_cell.angle_beta   90.00
_cell.angle_gamma   90.00
#
_symmetry.space_group_name_H-M   'P 1'
#
loop_
_entity.id
_entity.type
_entity.pdbx_description
1 polymer ?
#
loop_
_entity_poly.entity_id
_entity_poly.type
_entity_poly.pdbx_seq_one_letter_code
_entity_poly.pdbx_strand_id
1 'polypeptide(L)'
;MFLLYKKKKVFESPFYRFPLSPETSFLCIMKGMTLKENIIQLAHSIGISKIGFTTADDFAYLEKSLSLAVEEGRNSGFEHKNIEERIHPKLSLSSAKTIISIAVAYPHKLKQQPQKTAYKRGKFTPNSWGLDYHYVLQDKLNRLAAGIEEMTQDFEYKGMVDTGALVDTAVAQRAGIGFIGKNGLVISKEYGSYMFLGELITNLEIEPDQPVDYGCGDCRRCLDACPTSCLIGDGSMNAKRCLSFQTQDKGMMDLEFRKKIKTVIYGCDICQISCPYNKGLDNPLATEIDPDLAHPELIPFIELSNGQFKEKFGHVAGSWRGKNILQRNAIIALANANDRSAIPKLLNIIETSQNQIHIATAIWSLGQLLREVTPDLVELLRNIKHPTDAIIEERTAFFEKFGIQADSQLQ
;
A
#
# COMPACT_ATOMS: atom_id res chain seq x y z
N MET A 1 -15.68 -17.54 -34.77
CA MET A 1 -16.83 -16.81 -34.22
C MET A 1 -16.25 -15.79 -33.20
N PHE A 2 -15.92 -14.61 -33.73
CA PHE A 2 -15.27 -13.53 -32.97
C PHE A 2 -16.33 -12.82 -32.14
N LEU A 3 -16.19 -12.86 -30.82
CA LEU A 3 -16.97 -12.02 -29.93
C LEU A 3 -16.11 -10.82 -29.55
N LEU A 4 -16.39 -9.70 -30.19
CA LEU A 4 -16.00 -8.35 -29.90
C LEU A 4 -16.27 -8.05 -28.42
N TYR A 5 -15.23 -7.80 -27.63
CA TYR A 5 -15.31 -7.19 -26.30
C TYR A 5 -15.61 -5.68 -26.45
N LYS A 6 -16.82 -5.37 -26.88
CA LYS A 6 -17.44 -4.06 -26.66
C LYS A 6 -18.40 -4.22 -25.49
N LYS A 7 -18.02 -3.77 -24.30
CA LYS A 7 -18.93 -3.14 -23.32
C LYS A 7 -18.24 -2.89 -21.98
N LYS A 8 -18.05 -1.62 -21.70
CA LYS A 8 -18.12 -0.95 -20.40
C LYS A 8 -18.41 -1.90 -19.22
N LYS A 9 -17.37 -2.27 -18.46
CA LYS A 9 -17.53 -2.47 -17.03
C LYS A 9 -16.94 -1.24 -16.35
N VAL A 10 -17.79 -0.22 -16.22
CA VAL A 10 -17.61 0.80 -15.18
C VAL A 10 -17.66 0.02 -13.88
N PHE A 11 -16.54 -0.06 -13.17
CA PHE A 11 -16.54 -0.53 -11.79
C PHE A 11 -17.27 0.55 -10.98
N GLU A 12 -18.56 0.35 -10.75
CA GLU A 12 -19.32 1.16 -9.79
C GLU A 12 -18.77 0.82 -8.40
N SER A 13 -18.04 1.74 -7.81
CA SER A 13 -17.75 1.69 -6.40
C SER A 13 -19.08 1.74 -5.63
N PRO A 14 -19.39 0.78 -4.75
CA PRO A 14 -20.60 0.84 -3.94
C PRO A 14 -20.60 2.04 -2.96
N PHE A 15 -19.52 2.81 -2.88
CA PHE A 15 -19.30 3.87 -1.90
C PHE A 15 -19.12 5.27 -2.48
N TYR A 16 -18.89 5.42 -3.78
CA TYR A 16 -18.72 6.74 -4.42
C TYR A 16 -19.27 6.74 -5.84
N ARG A 17 -20.36 7.46 -6.04
CA ARG A 17 -20.66 8.04 -7.36
C ARG A 17 -19.86 9.32 -7.44
N PHE A 18 -18.78 9.32 -8.23
CA PHE A 18 -18.23 10.59 -8.68
C PHE A 18 -19.33 11.29 -9.49
N PRO A 19 -19.72 12.52 -9.12
CA PRO A 19 -20.52 13.31 -10.03
C PRO A 19 -19.65 13.50 -11.27
N LEU A 20 -20.03 12.87 -12.37
CA LEU A 20 -19.62 13.33 -13.68
C LEU A 20 -20.14 14.76 -13.75
N SER A 21 -19.27 15.76 -13.54
CA SER A 21 -19.64 17.13 -13.86
C SER A 21 -19.89 17.15 -15.37
N PRO A 22 -21.10 17.52 -15.82
CA PRO A 22 -21.45 17.45 -17.24
C PRO A 22 -20.84 18.57 -18.06
N GLU A 23 -19.93 19.35 -17.53
CA GLU A 23 -19.38 20.54 -18.16
C GLU A 23 -17.86 20.53 -18.20
N THR A 24 -17.33 19.70 -19.08
CA THR A 24 -16.12 20.03 -19.83
C THR A 24 -16.27 19.39 -21.20
N SER A 25 -16.81 20.16 -22.15
CA SER A 25 -16.55 19.91 -23.56
C SER A 25 -15.02 19.96 -23.74
N PHE A 26 -14.36 18.80 -23.81
CA PHE A 26 -12.93 18.65 -24.01
C PHE A 26 -12.48 19.09 -25.43
N LEU A 27 -13.37 19.66 -26.23
CA LEU A 27 -13.12 20.12 -27.60
C LEU A 27 -12.47 21.50 -27.63
N CYS A 28 -11.26 21.61 -27.07
CA CYS A 28 -10.32 22.57 -27.60
C CYS A 28 -9.06 21.79 -28.02
N ILE A 29 -9.16 20.97 -29.06
CA ILE A 29 -7.99 20.51 -29.81
C ILE A 29 -7.31 21.81 -30.26
N MET A 30 -6.20 22.16 -29.60
CA MET A 30 -5.48 23.38 -29.94
C MET A 30 -4.87 23.17 -31.33
N LYS A 31 -5.33 23.93 -32.30
CA LYS A 31 -4.82 23.87 -33.69
C LYS A 31 -3.32 24.03 -33.66
N GLY A 32 -2.58 23.02 -34.13
CA GLY A 32 -1.12 23.06 -34.27
C GLY A 32 -0.32 22.23 -33.26
N MET A 33 -0.98 21.57 -32.28
CA MET A 33 -0.31 20.65 -31.34
C MET A 33 -0.32 19.20 -31.86
N THR A 34 0.72 18.46 -31.52
CA THR A 34 0.81 17.02 -31.79
C THR A 34 -0.16 16.25 -30.90
N LEU A 35 -0.46 15.00 -31.26
CA LEU A 35 -1.28 14.11 -30.41
C LEU A 35 -0.68 13.97 -29.00
N LYS A 36 0.64 13.79 -28.89
CA LYS A 36 1.36 13.70 -27.60
C LYS A 36 1.12 14.93 -26.73
N GLU A 37 1.27 16.12 -27.28
CA GLU A 37 1.06 17.38 -26.56
C GLU A 37 -0.40 17.52 -26.07
N ASN A 38 -1.37 17.17 -26.90
CA ASN A 38 -2.78 17.18 -26.51
C ASN A 38 -3.07 16.19 -25.37
N ILE A 39 -2.49 14.99 -25.42
CA ILE A 39 -2.61 13.97 -24.34
C ILE A 39 -1.97 14.51 -23.04
N ILE A 40 -0.82 15.15 -23.10
CA ILE A 40 -0.16 15.76 -21.92
C ILE A 40 -1.05 16.84 -21.30
N GLN A 41 -1.63 17.73 -22.10
CA GLN A 41 -2.53 18.76 -21.59
C GLN A 41 -3.78 18.19 -20.96
N LEU A 42 -4.40 17.19 -21.62
CA LEU A 42 -5.54 16.47 -21.07
C LEU A 42 -5.19 15.85 -19.72
N ALA A 43 -4.05 15.16 -19.62
CA ALA A 43 -3.59 14.54 -18.39
C ALA A 43 -3.49 15.54 -17.25
N HIS A 44 -2.87 16.70 -17.49
CA HIS A 44 -2.78 17.74 -16.46
C HIS A 44 -4.15 18.34 -16.10
N SER A 45 -5.03 18.55 -17.08
CA SER A 45 -6.38 19.09 -16.85
C SER A 45 -7.25 18.19 -15.98
N ILE A 46 -7.04 16.87 -16.03
CA ILE A 46 -7.75 15.90 -15.19
C ILE A 46 -7.00 15.59 -13.88
N GLY A 47 -5.90 16.30 -13.57
CA GLY A 47 -5.16 16.20 -12.32
C GLY A 47 -4.21 15.00 -12.24
N ILE A 48 -3.66 14.54 -13.36
CA ILE A 48 -2.49 13.65 -13.39
C ILE A 48 -1.26 14.54 -13.16
N SER A 49 -0.42 14.15 -12.20
CA SER A 49 0.74 14.96 -11.77
C SER A 49 1.90 14.88 -12.73
N LYS A 50 2.18 13.68 -13.25
CA LYS A 50 3.18 13.43 -14.31
C LYS A 50 2.63 12.40 -15.29
N ILE A 51 3.02 12.54 -16.54
CA ILE A 51 2.73 11.61 -17.61
C ILE A 51 4.00 11.42 -18.44
N GLY A 52 4.23 10.21 -18.91
CA GLY A 52 5.35 9.87 -19.77
C GLY A 52 4.99 8.73 -20.72
N PHE A 53 5.76 8.58 -21.77
CA PHE A 53 5.48 7.66 -22.86
C PHE A 53 6.68 6.74 -23.07
N THR A 54 6.42 5.45 -23.28
CA THR A 54 7.47 4.49 -23.65
C THR A 54 6.94 3.50 -24.67
N THR A 55 7.83 2.83 -25.39
CA THR A 55 7.47 1.78 -26.34
C THR A 55 6.84 0.60 -25.60
N ALA A 56 6.03 -0.21 -26.31
CA ALA A 56 5.52 -1.49 -25.82
C ALA A 56 6.50 -2.64 -26.10
N ASP A 57 7.79 -2.35 -26.17
CA ASP A 57 8.83 -3.36 -26.24
C ASP A 57 8.96 -4.11 -24.92
N ASP A 58 9.46 -5.34 -25.00
CA ASP A 58 9.62 -6.22 -23.86
C ASP A 58 10.54 -5.65 -22.78
N PHE A 59 10.27 -6.02 -21.53
CA PHE A 59 11.09 -5.74 -20.36
C PHE A 59 11.96 -6.96 -20.01
N ALA A 60 12.52 -7.65 -21.01
CA ALA A 60 13.27 -8.90 -20.84
C ALA A 60 14.40 -8.80 -19.81
N TYR A 61 15.00 -7.63 -19.61
CA TYR A 61 16.04 -7.41 -18.60
C TYR A 61 15.56 -7.65 -17.14
N LEU A 62 14.25 -7.65 -16.90
CA LEU A 62 13.65 -7.91 -15.57
C LEU A 62 13.53 -9.40 -15.27
N GLU A 63 13.50 -10.28 -16.27
CA GLU A 63 13.22 -11.70 -16.13
C GLU A 63 14.07 -12.36 -15.04
N LYS A 64 15.40 -12.16 -15.14
CA LYS A 64 16.34 -12.75 -14.18
C LYS A 64 16.09 -12.28 -12.73
N SER A 65 15.83 -10.99 -12.53
CA SER A 65 15.63 -10.43 -11.19
C SER A 65 14.29 -10.85 -10.60
N LEU A 66 13.25 -10.96 -11.42
CA LEU A 66 11.92 -11.43 -10.99
C LEU A 66 11.95 -12.92 -10.65
N SER A 67 12.58 -13.75 -11.48
CA SER A 67 12.75 -15.19 -11.24
C SER A 67 13.55 -15.45 -9.96
N LEU A 68 14.67 -14.77 -9.78
CA LEU A 68 15.49 -14.89 -8.58
C LEU A 68 14.75 -14.48 -7.31
N ALA A 69 13.91 -13.43 -7.38
CA ALA A 69 13.09 -13.02 -6.24
C ALA A 69 12.05 -14.09 -5.83
N VAL A 70 11.52 -14.84 -6.79
CA VAL A 70 10.61 -15.97 -6.53
C VAL A 70 11.38 -17.17 -5.97
N GLU A 71 12.50 -17.56 -6.59
CA GLU A 71 13.34 -18.69 -6.17
C GLU A 71 13.85 -18.53 -4.74
N GLU A 72 14.27 -17.32 -4.37
CA GLU A 72 14.74 -16.99 -3.02
C GLU A 72 13.60 -16.68 -2.02
N GLY A 73 12.36 -16.76 -2.45
CA GLY A 73 11.19 -16.47 -1.60
C GLY A 73 11.11 -15.02 -1.11
N ARG A 74 11.71 -14.06 -1.83
CA ARG A 74 11.75 -12.63 -1.48
C ARG A 74 10.52 -11.84 -1.97
N ASN A 75 9.75 -12.41 -2.88
CA ASN A 75 8.51 -11.80 -3.39
C ASN A 75 7.42 -11.76 -2.33
N SER A 76 6.50 -10.76 -2.40
CA SER A 76 5.40 -10.61 -1.44
C SER A 76 4.30 -11.67 -1.63
N GLY A 77 4.11 -12.13 -2.86
CA GLY A 77 2.99 -12.96 -3.27
C GLY A 77 1.72 -12.15 -3.59
N PHE A 78 1.80 -10.82 -3.57
CA PHE A 78 0.72 -9.91 -3.99
C PHE A 78 0.85 -9.55 -5.47
N GLU A 79 2.04 -9.69 -6.03
CA GLU A 79 2.37 -9.40 -7.42
C GLU A 79 1.68 -10.36 -8.38
N HIS A 80 1.53 -9.95 -9.64
CA HIS A 80 1.11 -10.85 -10.71
C HIS A 80 2.07 -12.03 -10.82
N LYS A 81 1.52 -13.26 -10.89
CA LYS A 81 2.32 -14.48 -10.75
C LYS A 81 3.07 -14.88 -12.01
N ASN A 82 2.52 -14.55 -13.18
CA ASN A 82 3.09 -14.96 -14.46
C ASN A 82 4.16 -13.95 -14.89
N ILE A 83 5.44 -14.34 -14.81
CA ILE A 83 6.59 -13.49 -15.17
C ILE A 83 6.54 -13.09 -16.65
N GLU A 84 6.13 -13.98 -17.55
CA GLU A 84 5.98 -13.69 -18.97
C GLU A 84 5.05 -12.50 -19.21
N GLU A 85 3.89 -12.48 -18.53
CA GLU A 85 2.95 -11.37 -18.65
C GLU A 85 3.51 -10.06 -18.04
N ARG A 86 4.42 -10.18 -17.07
CA ARG A 86 5.05 -9.02 -16.42
C ARG A 86 6.08 -8.32 -17.30
N ILE A 87 6.68 -9.04 -18.25
CA ILE A 87 7.77 -8.53 -19.08
C ILE A 87 7.38 -8.35 -20.55
N HIS A 88 6.26 -8.92 -20.98
CA HIS A 88 5.78 -8.85 -22.38
C HIS A 88 4.46 -8.08 -22.49
N PRO A 89 4.47 -6.76 -22.70
CA PRO A 89 3.25 -5.92 -22.75
C PRO A 89 2.24 -6.39 -23.81
N LYS A 90 2.71 -6.98 -24.93
CA LYS A 90 1.87 -7.50 -26.00
C LYS A 90 1.02 -8.72 -25.61
N LEU A 91 1.34 -9.40 -24.50
CA LEU A 91 0.45 -10.42 -23.94
C LEU A 91 -0.80 -9.78 -23.29
N SER A 92 -0.69 -8.53 -22.88
CA SER A 92 -1.81 -7.77 -22.32
C SER A 92 -2.68 -7.10 -23.40
N LEU A 93 -2.07 -6.59 -24.47
CA LEU A 93 -2.72 -6.01 -25.65
C LEU A 93 -1.86 -6.35 -26.87
N SER A 94 -2.35 -7.23 -27.75
CA SER A 94 -1.56 -7.73 -28.89
C SER A 94 -1.17 -6.65 -29.89
N SER A 95 -1.98 -5.60 -30.03
CA SER A 95 -1.75 -4.45 -30.89
C SER A 95 -0.86 -3.35 -30.22
N ALA A 96 -0.34 -3.58 -29.03
CA ALA A 96 0.40 -2.58 -28.26
C ALA A 96 1.62 -2.03 -29.01
N LYS A 97 1.74 -0.70 -29.03
CA LYS A 97 2.88 0.05 -29.57
C LYS A 97 3.48 1.02 -28.54
N THR A 98 2.63 1.67 -27.74
CA THR A 98 3.04 2.61 -26.71
C THR A 98 2.42 2.25 -25.36
N ILE A 99 3.16 2.47 -24.28
CA ILE A 99 2.64 2.49 -22.92
C ILE A 99 2.71 3.93 -22.41
N ILE A 100 1.57 4.47 -22.02
CA ILE A 100 1.47 5.76 -21.36
C ILE A 100 1.53 5.50 -19.85
N SER A 101 2.59 5.97 -19.19
CA SER A 101 2.72 5.89 -17.74
C SER A 101 2.20 7.17 -17.11
N ILE A 102 1.39 7.05 -16.08
CA ILE A 102 0.91 8.19 -15.30
C ILE A 102 1.38 8.10 -13.86
N ALA A 103 1.60 9.26 -13.23
CA ALA A 103 1.84 9.35 -11.80
C ALA A 103 0.91 10.41 -11.19
N VAL A 104 0.30 10.05 -10.06
CA VAL A 104 -0.55 10.93 -9.27
C VAL A 104 0.09 11.10 -7.91
N ALA A 105 0.54 12.32 -7.61
CA ALA A 105 1.13 12.64 -6.31
C ALA A 105 0.07 12.55 -5.20
N TYR A 106 0.47 12.03 -4.03
CA TYR A 106 -0.40 11.92 -2.87
C TYR A 106 0.12 12.74 -1.68
N PRO A 107 -0.77 13.21 -0.79
CA PRO A 107 -0.38 13.99 0.37
C PRO A 107 0.43 13.15 1.35
N HIS A 108 1.55 13.71 1.83
CA HIS A 108 2.44 13.05 2.78
C HIS A 108 2.58 13.81 4.12
N LYS A 109 1.91 14.96 4.22
CA LYS A 109 1.82 15.77 5.45
C LYS A 109 0.36 16.11 5.72
N LEU A 110 -0.04 16.02 6.99
CA LEU A 110 -1.35 16.48 7.41
C LEU A 110 -1.33 18.01 7.50
N LYS A 111 -2.39 18.67 7.03
CA LYS A 111 -2.61 20.11 7.22
C LYS A 111 -2.95 20.43 8.67
N GLN A 112 -3.70 19.55 9.31
CA GLN A 112 -4.11 19.67 10.72
C GLN A 112 -3.65 18.43 11.48
N GLN A 113 -3.27 18.62 12.74
CA GLN A 113 -2.96 17.50 13.63
C GLN A 113 -4.26 16.92 14.21
N PRO A 114 -4.30 15.61 14.51
CA PRO A 114 -5.44 15.02 15.18
C PRO A 114 -5.65 15.66 16.56
N GLN A 115 -6.91 15.68 17.01
CA GLN A 115 -7.25 16.23 18.32
C GLN A 115 -6.52 15.51 19.45
N LYS A 116 -6.07 16.24 20.45
CA LYS A 116 -5.49 15.64 21.65
C LYS A 116 -6.59 15.00 22.49
N THR A 117 -6.46 13.72 22.76
CA THR A 117 -7.38 12.95 23.60
C THR A 117 -6.61 12.18 24.67
N ALA A 118 -7.30 11.42 25.51
CA ALA A 118 -6.68 10.54 26.48
C ALA A 118 -6.06 9.28 25.86
N TYR A 119 -6.49 8.91 24.64
CA TYR A 119 -6.07 7.68 23.98
C TYR A 119 -4.77 7.84 23.18
N LYS A 120 -3.96 6.80 23.15
CA LYS A 120 -2.83 6.69 22.23
C LYS A 120 -3.33 6.48 20.79
N ARG A 121 -2.58 7.03 19.83
CA ARG A 121 -2.93 6.98 18.42
C ARG A 121 -2.05 6.02 17.64
N GLY A 122 -2.68 5.32 16.70
CA GLY A 122 -2.00 4.56 15.67
C GLY A 122 -1.66 5.41 14.46
N LYS A 123 -1.00 4.82 13.48
CA LYS A 123 -0.61 5.49 12.23
C LYS A 123 -0.99 4.64 11.02
N PHE A 124 -1.77 5.22 10.12
CA PHE A 124 -1.80 4.82 8.72
C PHE A 124 -0.75 5.61 7.94
N THR A 125 0.00 4.97 7.07
CA THR A 125 1.01 5.68 6.27
C THR A 125 0.37 6.49 5.13
N PRO A 126 1.02 7.55 4.65
CA PRO A 126 0.45 8.49 3.69
C PRO A 126 -0.14 7.87 2.41
N ASN A 127 0.45 6.78 1.93
CA ASN A 127 -0.04 6.06 0.76
C ASN A 127 -1.44 5.42 0.94
N SER A 128 -1.99 5.45 2.15
CA SER A 128 -3.34 4.94 2.45
C SER A 128 -4.29 6.02 2.98
N TRP A 129 -3.90 7.29 2.92
CA TRP A 129 -4.77 8.39 3.33
C TRP A 129 -5.80 8.73 2.26
N GLY A 130 -7.03 9.03 2.68
CA GLY A 130 -8.12 9.40 1.79
C GLY A 130 -8.71 8.20 1.04
N LEU A 131 -9.21 8.46 -0.17
CA LEU A 131 -9.80 7.42 -1.00
C LEU A 131 -8.73 6.45 -1.51
N ASP A 132 -9.07 5.18 -1.60
CA ASP A 132 -8.21 4.15 -2.16
C ASP A 132 -7.70 4.55 -3.56
N TYR A 133 -6.39 4.57 -3.70
CA TYR A 133 -5.70 5.05 -4.91
C TYR A 133 -6.06 4.24 -6.16
N HIS A 134 -6.48 2.99 -6.03
CA HIS A 134 -6.94 2.21 -7.17
C HIS A 134 -8.13 2.90 -7.85
N TYR A 135 -9.10 3.39 -7.07
CA TYR A 135 -10.24 4.13 -7.63
C TYR A 135 -9.81 5.47 -8.23
N VAL A 136 -8.89 6.17 -7.56
CA VAL A 136 -8.38 7.48 -8.04
C VAL A 136 -7.67 7.32 -9.38
N LEU A 137 -6.77 6.36 -9.50
CA LEU A 137 -6.02 6.12 -10.74
C LEU A 137 -6.92 5.58 -11.85
N GLN A 138 -7.84 4.65 -11.52
CA GLN A 138 -8.76 4.09 -12.50
C GLN A 138 -9.67 5.17 -13.10
N ASP A 139 -10.19 6.11 -12.27
CA ASP A 139 -10.95 7.27 -12.78
C ASP A 139 -10.12 8.10 -13.75
N LYS A 140 -8.86 8.40 -13.37
CA LYS A 140 -7.98 9.20 -14.23
C LYS A 140 -7.63 8.50 -15.53
N LEU A 141 -7.33 7.20 -15.49
CA LEU A 141 -7.07 6.40 -16.68
C LEU A 141 -8.31 6.33 -17.59
N ASN A 142 -9.50 6.15 -17.02
CA ASN A 142 -10.74 6.13 -17.80
C ASN A 142 -11.01 7.48 -18.48
N ARG A 143 -10.80 8.60 -17.76
CA ARG A 143 -10.97 9.94 -18.31
C ARG A 143 -9.91 10.27 -19.37
N LEU A 144 -8.66 9.84 -19.13
CA LEU A 144 -7.58 9.99 -20.11
C LEU A 144 -7.90 9.20 -21.40
N ALA A 145 -8.33 7.93 -21.26
CA ALA A 145 -8.68 7.09 -22.39
C ALA A 145 -9.88 7.66 -23.17
N ALA A 146 -10.93 8.12 -22.49
CA ALA A 146 -12.08 8.75 -23.13
C ALA A 146 -11.70 9.99 -23.95
N GLY A 147 -10.82 10.85 -23.41
CA GLY A 147 -10.37 12.01 -24.16
C GLY A 147 -9.43 11.67 -25.32
N ILE A 148 -8.62 10.61 -25.22
CA ILE A 148 -7.81 10.14 -26.35
C ILE A 148 -8.72 9.55 -27.44
N GLU A 149 -9.78 8.83 -27.09
CA GLU A 149 -10.77 8.28 -28.03
C GLU A 149 -11.45 9.39 -28.87
N GLU A 150 -11.63 10.58 -28.30
CA GLU A 150 -12.15 11.74 -29.04
C GLU A 150 -11.10 12.36 -30.00
N MET A 151 -9.81 12.13 -29.78
CA MET A 151 -8.72 12.69 -30.57
C MET A 151 -8.24 11.78 -31.70
N THR A 152 -8.57 10.50 -31.64
CA THR A 152 -8.00 9.47 -32.52
C THR A 152 -9.08 8.52 -33.08
N GLN A 153 -8.75 7.84 -34.19
CA GLN A 153 -9.55 6.73 -34.71
C GLN A 153 -8.89 5.40 -34.34
N ASP A 154 -9.67 4.33 -34.27
CA ASP A 154 -9.19 2.95 -34.02
C ASP A 154 -8.32 2.81 -32.74
N PHE A 155 -8.72 3.50 -31.67
CA PHE A 155 -8.03 3.48 -30.41
C PHE A 155 -8.33 2.20 -29.63
N GLU A 156 -7.29 1.39 -29.44
CA GLU A 156 -7.32 0.22 -28.55
C GLU A 156 -6.44 0.48 -27.33
N TYR A 157 -6.93 0.12 -26.16
CA TYR A 157 -6.18 0.31 -24.93
C TYR A 157 -6.51 -0.71 -23.84
N LYS A 158 -5.57 -0.84 -22.88
CA LYS A 158 -5.76 -1.54 -21.62
C LYS A 158 -5.15 -0.74 -20.48
N GLY A 159 -6.00 -0.29 -19.55
CA GLY A 159 -5.56 0.39 -18.32
C GLY A 159 -5.13 -0.61 -17.24
N MET A 160 -4.10 -0.27 -16.49
CA MET A 160 -3.58 -1.04 -15.35
C MET A 160 -3.27 -0.11 -14.18
N VAL A 161 -3.55 -0.62 -12.97
CA VAL A 161 -3.21 0.03 -11.69
C VAL A 161 -2.83 -1.07 -10.72
N ASP A 162 -1.58 -1.07 -10.23
CA ASP A 162 -1.05 -1.96 -9.17
C ASP A 162 -1.30 -3.48 -9.41
N THR A 163 -2.55 -3.89 -9.58
CA THR A 163 -2.95 -5.28 -9.84
C THR A 163 -2.79 -5.71 -11.30
N GLY A 164 -2.22 -4.85 -12.16
CA GLY A 164 -1.87 -5.16 -13.54
C GLY A 164 -0.75 -6.21 -13.65
N ALA A 165 -0.47 -6.64 -14.89
CA ALA A 165 0.60 -7.60 -15.12
C ALA A 165 1.98 -6.93 -15.09
N LEU A 166 2.11 -5.73 -15.65
CA LEU A 166 3.40 -5.07 -15.82
C LEU A 166 4.04 -4.66 -14.48
N VAL A 167 5.34 -4.39 -14.52
CA VAL A 167 6.09 -3.83 -13.39
C VAL A 167 6.03 -2.32 -13.47
N ASP A 168 5.08 -1.70 -12.77
CA ASP A 168 4.75 -0.26 -12.83
C ASP A 168 5.99 0.63 -12.68
N THR A 169 6.91 0.27 -11.76
CA THR A 169 8.14 1.04 -11.54
C THR A 169 9.09 1.01 -12.74
N ALA A 170 9.17 -0.11 -13.45
CA ALA A 170 10.00 -0.24 -14.64
C ALA A 170 9.40 0.52 -15.83
N VAL A 171 8.07 0.47 -15.98
CA VAL A 171 7.35 1.26 -16.98
C VAL A 171 7.56 2.75 -16.73
N ALA A 172 7.34 3.21 -15.49
CA ALA A 172 7.50 4.62 -15.11
C ALA A 172 8.93 5.13 -15.30
N GLN A 173 9.94 4.31 -14.98
CA GLN A 173 11.34 4.66 -15.22
C GLN A 173 11.62 4.82 -16.73
N ARG A 174 11.21 3.85 -17.55
CA ARG A 174 11.44 3.88 -18.98
C ARG A 174 10.67 5.02 -19.68
N ALA A 175 9.52 5.41 -19.11
CA ALA A 175 8.71 6.54 -19.56
C ALA A 175 9.16 7.91 -19.03
N GLY A 176 10.28 8.01 -18.32
CA GLY A 176 10.82 9.29 -17.84
C GLY A 176 10.06 9.93 -16.67
N ILE A 177 9.17 9.21 -15.98
CA ILE A 177 8.47 9.71 -14.78
C ILE A 177 9.47 10.02 -13.65
N GLY A 178 10.47 9.15 -13.47
CA GLY A 178 11.53 9.27 -12.48
C GLY A 178 12.50 8.10 -12.57
N PHE A 179 13.43 7.99 -11.63
CA PHE A 179 14.34 6.85 -11.51
C PHE A 179 13.90 5.89 -10.41
N ILE A 180 14.25 4.61 -10.54
CA ILE A 180 14.06 3.64 -9.46
C ILE A 180 15.15 3.84 -8.40
N GLY A 181 14.74 4.24 -7.19
CA GLY A 181 15.66 4.41 -6.07
C GLY A 181 16.15 3.09 -5.48
N LYS A 182 17.20 3.15 -4.65
CA LYS A 182 17.71 1.99 -3.90
C LYS A 182 16.66 1.37 -2.95
N ASN A 183 15.54 2.06 -2.71
CA ASN A 183 14.39 1.57 -1.95
C ASN A 183 13.30 0.93 -2.82
N GLY A 184 13.54 0.79 -4.13
CA GLY A 184 12.60 0.16 -5.07
C GLY A 184 11.44 1.06 -5.54
N LEU A 185 11.36 2.32 -5.08
CA LEU A 185 10.31 3.24 -5.47
C LEU A 185 10.78 4.15 -6.62
N VAL A 186 9.83 4.58 -7.46
CA VAL A 186 10.11 5.63 -8.45
C VAL A 186 10.20 6.97 -7.75
N ILE A 187 11.25 7.72 -8.07
CA ILE A 187 11.57 9.02 -7.46
C ILE A 187 11.66 10.10 -8.55
N SER A 188 10.85 11.15 -8.42
CA SER A 188 10.95 12.35 -9.26
C SER A 188 11.51 13.53 -8.45
N LYS A 189 11.99 14.56 -9.15
CA LYS A 189 12.46 15.81 -8.50
C LYS A 189 11.31 16.59 -7.89
N GLU A 190 10.13 16.57 -8.56
CA GLU A 190 8.97 17.38 -8.20
C GLU A 190 8.16 16.81 -7.04
N TYR A 191 8.03 15.47 -6.99
CA TYR A 191 7.14 14.78 -6.05
C TYR A 191 7.85 13.76 -5.18
N GLY A 192 9.18 13.63 -5.30
CA GLY A 192 9.92 12.58 -4.63
C GLY A 192 9.37 11.21 -4.98
N SER A 193 9.17 10.36 -3.98
CA SER A 193 8.53 9.04 -4.14
C SER A 193 7.05 9.01 -3.69
N TYR A 194 6.45 10.17 -3.42
CA TYR A 194 5.05 10.25 -2.97
C TYR A 194 4.07 10.29 -4.16
N MET A 195 4.14 9.26 -5.00
CA MET A 195 3.33 9.11 -6.20
C MET A 195 2.75 7.71 -6.31
N PHE A 196 1.50 7.61 -6.76
CA PHE A 196 0.91 6.38 -7.25
C PHE A 196 1.14 6.29 -8.76
N LEU A 197 1.36 5.09 -9.26
CA LEU A 197 1.64 4.81 -10.67
C LEU A 197 0.46 4.08 -11.32
N GLY A 198 0.29 4.29 -12.61
CA GLY A 198 -0.66 3.57 -13.43
C GLY A 198 -0.27 3.64 -14.89
N GLU A 199 -0.76 2.72 -15.70
CA GLU A 199 -0.41 2.57 -17.12
C GLU A 199 -1.64 2.45 -18.01
N LEU A 200 -1.49 3.00 -19.21
CA LEU A 200 -2.40 2.78 -20.32
C LEU A 200 -1.60 2.21 -21.51
N ILE A 201 -1.71 0.91 -21.72
CA ILE A 201 -1.13 0.25 -22.89
C ILE A 201 -2.03 0.58 -24.09
N THR A 202 -1.45 0.97 -25.24
CA THR A 202 -2.22 1.40 -26.42
C THR A 202 -1.58 0.98 -27.72
N ASN A 203 -2.42 0.88 -28.77
CA ASN A 203 -2.01 0.65 -30.15
C ASN A 203 -1.51 1.92 -30.86
N LEU A 204 -1.61 3.09 -30.23
CA LEU A 204 -1.13 4.33 -30.80
C LEU A 204 0.39 4.34 -30.85
N GLU A 205 0.94 4.93 -31.92
CA GLU A 205 2.37 5.16 -32.07
C GLU A 205 2.69 6.59 -31.63
N ILE A 206 3.30 6.72 -30.47
CA ILE A 206 3.63 8.01 -29.83
C ILE A 206 5.12 8.00 -29.53
N GLU A 207 5.81 9.12 -29.85
CA GLU A 207 7.23 9.29 -29.57
C GLU A 207 7.54 9.04 -28.09
N PRO A 208 8.44 8.10 -27.76
CA PRO A 208 8.78 7.79 -26.38
C PRO A 208 9.57 8.91 -25.72
N ASP A 209 9.41 9.06 -24.42
CA ASP A 209 10.24 9.90 -23.59
C ASP A 209 11.53 9.19 -23.20
N GLN A 210 12.53 9.95 -22.78
CA GLN A 210 13.80 9.41 -22.32
C GLN A 210 13.78 9.22 -20.79
N PRO A 211 14.41 8.17 -20.27
CA PRO A 211 14.66 8.03 -18.84
C PRO A 211 15.40 9.25 -18.29
N VAL A 212 15.16 9.57 -17.02
CA VAL A 212 15.83 10.69 -16.35
C VAL A 212 17.33 10.41 -16.12
N ASP A 213 18.15 11.44 -16.12
CA ASP A 213 19.62 11.38 -16.02
C ASP A 213 20.17 11.54 -14.60
N TYR A 214 19.33 11.47 -13.59
CA TYR A 214 19.70 11.58 -12.18
C TYR A 214 19.30 10.33 -11.39
N GLY A 215 19.87 10.16 -10.19
CA GLY A 215 19.64 8.95 -9.38
C GLY A 215 20.16 9.07 -7.95
N CYS A 216 20.26 7.95 -7.28
CA CYS A 216 20.73 7.88 -5.88
C CYS A 216 22.21 8.19 -5.68
N GLY A 217 23.07 7.95 -6.70
CA GLY A 217 24.52 8.00 -6.52
C GLY A 217 24.98 7.12 -5.35
N ASP A 218 25.85 7.64 -4.48
CA ASP A 218 26.38 6.91 -3.31
C ASP A 218 25.47 6.95 -2.09
N CYS A 219 24.29 7.59 -2.17
CA CYS A 219 23.35 7.69 -1.04
C CYS A 219 22.89 6.31 -0.57
N ARG A 220 22.90 6.09 0.76
CA ARG A 220 22.46 4.84 1.41
C ARG A 220 21.39 5.06 2.49
N ARG A 221 20.86 6.29 2.64
CA ARG A 221 20.01 6.66 3.78
C ARG A 221 18.78 5.76 3.97
N CYS A 222 18.14 5.30 2.90
CA CYS A 222 16.99 4.39 3.00
C CYS A 222 17.40 2.99 3.46
N LEU A 223 18.58 2.50 3.03
CA LEU A 223 19.13 1.21 3.45
C LEU A 223 19.45 1.23 4.95
N ASP A 224 20.16 2.27 5.38
CA ASP A 224 20.61 2.43 6.77
C ASP A 224 19.44 2.70 7.73
N ALA A 225 18.37 3.34 7.25
CA ALA A 225 17.18 3.61 8.05
C ALA A 225 16.20 2.42 8.14
N CYS A 226 16.32 1.43 7.26
CA CYS A 226 15.39 0.30 7.23
C CYS A 226 15.54 -0.60 8.46
N PRO A 227 14.54 -0.69 9.38
CA PRO A 227 14.71 -1.41 10.63
C PRO A 227 14.77 -2.94 10.48
N THR A 228 14.46 -3.45 9.30
CA THR A 228 14.48 -4.88 8.98
C THR A 228 15.51 -5.25 7.94
N SER A 229 16.27 -4.25 7.45
CA SER A 229 17.27 -4.45 6.39
C SER A 229 16.72 -5.19 5.17
N CYS A 230 15.45 -4.91 4.80
CA CYS A 230 14.80 -5.59 3.69
C CYS A 230 15.27 -5.09 2.32
N LEU A 231 15.90 -3.91 2.23
CA LEU A 231 16.34 -3.30 0.99
C LEU A 231 17.73 -3.83 0.60
N ILE A 232 17.91 -4.27 -0.64
CA ILE A 232 19.18 -4.85 -1.14
C ILE A 232 20.12 -3.74 -1.62
N GLY A 233 19.58 -2.68 -2.21
CA GLY A 233 20.36 -1.50 -2.60
C GLY A 233 20.53 -1.32 -4.11
N ASP A 234 20.04 -2.23 -4.90
CA ASP A 234 19.96 -2.21 -6.37
C ASP A 234 18.56 -1.86 -6.89
N GLY A 235 17.66 -1.43 -6.01
CA GLY A 235 16.24 -1.21 -6.31
C GLY A 235 15.36 -2.42 -5.99
N SER A 236 15.95 -3.56 -5.63
CA SER A 236 15.21 -4.74 -5.18
C SER A 236 15.13 -4.85 -3.66
N MET A 237 14.26 -5.74 -3.17
CA MET A 237 14.06 -5.96 -1.74
C MET A 237 13.65 -7.40 -1.42
N ASN A 238 13.81 -7.77 -0.17
CA ASN A 238 13.06 -8.89 0.40
C ASN A 238 11.72 -8.36 0.91
N ALA A 239 10.67 -8.53 0.12
CA ALA A 239 9.35 -7.99 0.43
C ALA A 239 8.78 -8.56 1.74
N LYS A 240 9.03 -9.85 2.05
CA LYS A 240 8.56 -10.49 3.29
C LYS A 240 9.18 -9.90 4.55
N ARG A 241 10.34 -9.26 4.45
CA ARG A 241 10.95 -8.54 5.57
C ARG A 241 10.53 -7.08 5.66
N CYS A 242 9.83 -6.54 4.64
CA CYS A 242 9.35 -5.16 4.65
C CYS A 242 8.25 -4.98 5.70
N LEU A 243 8.35 -3.97 6.57
CA LEU A 243 7.30 -3.69 7.57
C LEU A 243 5.96 -3.35 6.93
N SER A 244 5.94 -2.76 5.73
CA SER A 244 4.70 -2.55 4.99
C SER A 244 4.01 -3.88 4.68
N PHE A 245 4.75 -4.87 4.22
CA PHE A 245 4.24 -6.23 4.02
C PHE A 245 3.75 -6.83 5.35
N GLN A 246 4.53 -6.74 6.42
CA GLN A 246 4.18 -7.32 7.73
C GLN A 246 2.88 -6.76 8.31
N THR A 247 2.57 -5.49 8.05
CA THR A 247 1.27 -4.90 8.44
C THR A 247 0.11 -5.43 7.62
N GLN A 248 0.36 -6.12 6.52
CA GLN A 248 -0.63 -6.63 5.57
C GLN A 248 -0.72 -8.15 5.55
N ASP A 249 0.29 -8.84 6.02
CA ASP A 249 0.31 -10.30 6.03
C ASP A 249 -0.69 -10.90 7.01
N LYS A 250 -1.19 -12.09 6.67
CA LYS A 250 -2.18 -12.82 7.48
C LYS A 250 -1.50 -13.57 8.61
N GLY A 251 -2.29 -13.91 9.64
CA GLY A 251 -1.81 -14.68 10.78
C GLY A 251 -1.12 -13.82 11.83
N MET A 252 -0.30 -14.46 12.65
CA MET A 252 0.52 -13.78 13.65
C MET A 252 1.67 -13.05 12.96
N MET A 253 2.00 -11.87 13.48
CA MET A 253 3.22 -11.18 13.08
C MET A 253 4.40 -11.78 13.87
N ASP A 254 5.50 -12.10 13.17
CA ASP A 254 6.70 -12.64 13.82
C ASP A 254 7.26 -11.68 14.87
N LEU A 255 7.81 -12.24 15.95
CA LEU A 255 8.33 -11.49 17.10
C LEU A 255 9.33 -10.40 16.72
N GLU A 256 10.18 -10.68 15.71
CA GLU A 256 11.19 -9.73 15.25
C GLU A 256 10.61 -8.44 14.68
N PHE A 257 9.37 -8.43 14.19
CA PHE A 257 8.72 -7.27 13.58
C PHE A 257 7.81 -6.50 14.55
N ARG A 258 7.25 -7.16 15.56
CA ARG A 258 6.21 -6.56 16.42
C ARG A 258 6.63 -5.23 17.05
N LYS A 259 7.84 -5.14 17.61
CA LYS A 259 8.35 -3.88 18.16
C LYS A 259 8.75 -2.87 17.08
N LYS A 260 9.19 -3.35 15.92
CA LYS A 260 9.66 -2.50 14.83
C LYS A 260 8.54 -1.73 14.14
N ILE A 261 7.30 -2.23 14.14
CA ILE A 261 6.15 -1.48 13.60
C ILE A 261 5.78 -0.26 14.45
N LYS A 262 6.29 -0.15 15.69
CA LYS A 262 5.93 0.94 16.63
C LYS A 262 4.39 1.05 16.75
N THR A 263 3.82 2.20 16.38
CA THR A 263 2.36 2.43 16.42
C THR A 263 1.71 2.37 15.02
N VAL A 264 2.40 1.83 14.03
CA VAL A 264 1.86 1.71 12.67
C VAL A 264 0.79 0.62 12.61
N ILE A 265 -0.39 0.99 12.08
CA ILE A 265 -1.50 0.09 11.81
C ILE A 265 -1.39 -0.47 10.39
N TYR A 266 -0.98 0.36 9.41
CA TYR A 266 -0.86 -0.01 8.01
C TYR A 266 0.29 0.72 7.32
N GLY A 267 1.08 -0.03 6.53
CA GLY A 267 2.14 0.49 5.70
C GLY A 267 3.46 0.72 6.45
N CYS A 268 4.42 1.29 5.76
CA CYS A 268 5.71 1.74 6.31
C CYS A 268 6.33 2.77 5.35
N ASP A 269 6.68 3.94 5.85
CA ASP A 269 7.24 5.06 5.08
C ASP A 269 8.67 5.45 5.49
N ILE A 270 9.37 4.61 6.27
CA ILE A 270 10.70 4.94 6.82
C ILE A 270 11.71 5.21 5.72
N CYS A 271 11.75 4.37 4.67
CA CYS A 271 12.67 4.56 3.55
C CYS A 271 12.34 5.82 2.72
N GLN A 272 11.06 6.23 2.65
CA GLN A 272 10.61 7.46 2.01
C GLN A 272 11.00 8.69 2.85
N ILE A 273 10.73 8.68 4.15
CA ILE A 273 11.06 9.78 5.07
C ILE A 273 12.58 10.05 5.10
N SER A 274 13.40 9.00 5.00
CA SER A 274 14.86 9.12 5.02
C SER A 274 15.45 9.62 3.69
N CYS A 275 14.67 9.56 2.59
CA CYS A 275 15.14 9.93 1.26
C CYS A 275 15.33 11.45 1.13
N PRO A 276 16.50 11.93 0.66
CA PRO A 276 16.73 13.35 0.47
C PRO A 276 15.82 13.98 -0.59
N TYR A 277 15.39 13.24 -1.60
CA TYR A 277 14.45 13.70 -2.62
C TYR A 277 13.05 13.99 -2.08
N ASN A 278 12.72 13.46 -0.89
CA ASN A 278 11.43 13.70 -0.23
C ASN A 278 11.46 14.86 0.77
N LYS A 279 12.62 15.54 0.91
CA LYS A 279 12.76 16.66 1.83
C LYS A 279 12.30 17.97 1.18
N GLY A 280 11.57 18.76 1.95
CA GLY A 280 11.14 20.10 1.52
C GLY A 280 10.05 20.11 0.45
N LEU A 281 9.53 18.95 0.07
CA LEU A 281 8.43 18.88 -0.90
C LEU A 281 7.14 19.37 -0.25
N ASP A 282 6.45 20.25 -0.97
CA ASP A 282 5.05 20.56 -0.73
C ASP A 282 4.20 19.75 -1.69
N ASN A 283 3.10 19.21 -1.16
CA ASN A 283 2.16 18.51 -2.01
C ASN A 283 1.00 19.46 -2.38
N PRO A 284 1.02 20.06 -3.58
CA PRO A 284 -0.02 21.02 -4.00
C PRO A 284 -1.38 20.36 -4.21
N LEU A 285 -1.41 19.03 -4.37
CA LEU A 285 -2.64 18.24 -4.55
C LEU A 285 -3.23 17.74 -3.23
N ALA A 286 -2.76 18.27 -2.10
CA ALA A 286 -3.25 17.87 -0.79
C ALA A 286 -4.77 18.05 -0.71
N THR A 287 -5.50 16.97 -0.87
CA THR A 287 -6.88 16.82 -0.40
C THR A 287 -6.88 17.04 1.11
N GLU A 288 -7.98 17.53 1.67
CA GLU A 288 -8.14 17.52 3.12
C GLU A 288 -8.19 16.07 3.59
N ILE A 289 -7.14 15.66 4.28
CA ILE A 289 -7.07 14.35 4.92
C ILE A 289 -7.61 14.51 6.33
N ASP A 290 -8.60 13.68 6.67
CA ASP A 290 -9.08 13.60 8.05
C ASP A 290 -7.94 13.09 8.95
N PRO A 291 -7.42 13.93 9.87
CA PRO A 291 -6.31 13.55 10.73
C PRO A 291 -6.66 12.40 11.68
N ASP A 292 -7.92 12.22 12.04
CA ASP A 292 -8.36 11.13 12.92
C ASP A 292 -8.48 9.80 12.18
N LEU A 293 -8.70 9.81 10.87
CA LEU A 293 -8.57 8.61 10.03
C LEU A 293 -7.10 8.27 9.75
N ALA A 294 -6.26 9.27 9.53
CA ALA A 294 -4.82 9.06 9.33
C ALA A 294 -4.12 8.54 10.60
N HIS A 295 -4.56 9.01 11.77
CA HIS A 295 -4.02 8.66 13.08
C HIS A 295 -5.13 8.28 14.07
N PRO A 296 -5.82 7.14 13.88
CA PRO A 296 -6.94 6.74 14.74
C PRO A 296 -6.49 6.44 16.16
N GLU A 297 -7.37 6.68 17.10
CA GLU A 297 -7.23 6.26 18.48
C GLU A 297 -7.22 4.73 18.58
N LEU A 298 -6.20 4.15 19.20
CA LEU A 298 -5.97 2.71 19.18
C LEU A 298 -7.05 1.92 19.91
N ILE A 299 -7.47 2.36 21.11
CA ILE A 299 -8.49 1.64 21.90
C ILE A 299 -9.84 1.66 21.16
N PRO A 300 -10.41 2.81 20.74
CA PRO A 300 -11.62 2.80 19.94
C PRO A 300 -11.50 1.99 18.64
N PHE A 301 -10.31 1.99 18.01
CA PHE A 301 -10.10 1.25 16.77
C PHE A 301 -10.21 -0.28 16.93
N ILE A 302 -9.64 -0.84 18.00
CA ILE A 302 -9.75 -2.28 18.27
C ILE A 302 -11.17 -2.74 18.63
N GLU A 303 -12.03 -1.82 19.06
CA GLU A 303 -13.42 -2.08 19.43
C GLU A 303 -14.41 -1.95 18.27
N LEU A 304 -13.98 -1.47 17.08
CA LEU A 304 -14.86 -1.31 15.93
C LEU A 304 -15.52 -2.63 15.52
N SER A 305 -16.83 -2.61 15.37
CA SER A 305 -17.57 -3.67 14.69
C SER A 305 -17.27 -3.69 13.18
N ASN A 306 -17.68 -4.75 12.47
CA ASN A 306 -17.50 -4.82 11.01
C ASN A 306 -18.22 -3.66 10.29
N GLY A 307 -19.42 -3.30 10.74
CA GLY A 307 -20.20 -2.18 10.17
C GLY A 307 -19.50 -0.85 10.36
N GLN A 308 -19.10 -0.54 11.60
CA GLN A 308 -18.39 0.71 11.93
C GLN A 308 -17.03 0.81 11.21
N PHE A 309 -16.29 -0.30 11.11
CA PHE A 309 -15.04 -0.32 10.36
C PHE A 309 -15.27 -0.03 8.88
N LYS A 310 -16.25 -0.68 8.26
CA LYS A 310 -16.59 -0.47 6.86
C LYS A 310 -17.02 0.98 6.59
N GLU A 311 -17.82 1.55 7.47
CA GLU A 311 -18.28 2.94 7.38
C GLU A 311 -17.11 3.94 7.45
N LYS A 312 -16.22 3.79 8.46
CA LYS A 312 -15.14 4.74 8.71
C LYS A 312 -13.92 4.52 7.81
N PHE A 313 -13.51 3.28 7.56
CA PHE A 313 -12.25 2.92 6.92
C PHE A 313 -12.41 2.15 5.61
N GLY A 314 -13.63 1.76 5.22
CA GLY A 314 -13.86 0.93 4.03
C GLY A 314 -13.40 1.54 2.72
N HIS A 315 -13.22 2.86 2.69
CA HIS A 315 -12.82 3.61 1.50
C HIS A 315 -11.29 3.82 1.36
N VAL A 316 -10.51 3.51 2.40
CA VAL A 316 -9.04 3.70 2.36
C VAL A 316 -8.32 2.45 1.87
N ALA A 317 -7.20 2.62 1.16
CA ALA A 317 -6.41 1.52 0.61
C ALA A 317 -6.02 0.49 1.68
N GLY A 318 -5.68 0.93 2.90
CA GLY A 318 -5.31 0.04 3.99
C GLY A 318 -6.38 -0.97 4.40
N SER A 319 -7.64 -0.77 4.02
CA SER A 319 -8.74 -1.65 4.42
C SER A 319 -8.88 -2.94 3.59
N TRP A 320 -8.15 -3.08 2.49
CA TRP A 320 -8.25 -4.25 1.58
C TRP A 320 -7.96 -5.59 2.27
N ARG A 321 -7.13 -5.60 3.31
CA ARG A 321 -6.84 -6.79 4.12
C ARG A 321 -7.88 -7.07 5.20
N GLY A 322 -8.83 -6.16 5.36
CA GLY A 322 -9.94 -6.26 6.31
C GLY A 322 -9.56 -5.86 7.73
N LYS A 323 -10.61 -5.64 8.53
CA LYS A 323 -10.56 -5.15 9.91
C LYS A 323 -9.62 -5.96 10.81
N ASN A 324 -9.69 -7.30 10.74
CA ASN A 324 -8.99 -8.16 11.69
C ASN A 324 -7.46 -8.01 11.63
N ILE A 325 -6.89 -7.84 10.44
CA ILE A 325 -5.44 -7.64 10.29
C ILE A 325 -5.04 -6.29 10.88
N LEU A 326 -5.80 -5.25 10.61
CA LEU A 326 -5.52 -3.92 11.13
C LEU A 326 -5.71 -3.83 12.64
N GLN A 327 -6.72 -4.52 13.19
CA GLN A 327 -6.91 -4.62 14.65
C GLN A 327 -5.78 -5.42 15.31
N ARG A 328 -5.26 -6.50 14.70
CA ARG A 328 -4.04 -7.18 15.16
C ARG A 328 -2.89 -6.18 15.31
N ASN A 329 -2.65 -5.36 14.29
CA ASN A 329 -1.59 -4.36 14.31
C ASN A 329 -1.83 -3.29 15.37
N ALA A 330 -3.09 -2.86 15.57
CA ALA A 330 -3.44 -1.90 16.61
C ALA A 330 -3.25 -2.45 18.03
N ILE A 331 -3.52 -3.76 18.25
CA ILE A 331 -3.23 -4.44 19.51
C ILE A 331 -1.72 -4.44 19.80
N ILE A 332 -0.89 -4.73 18.80
CA ILE A 332 0.58 -4.63 18.92
C ILE A 332 1.00 -3.17 19.20
N ALA A 333 0.39 -2.20 18.51
CA ALA A 333 0.69 -0.79 18.67
C ALA A 333 0.39 -0.27 20.09
N LEU A 334 -0.66 -0.76 20.76
CA LEU A 334 -0.96 -0.45 22.17
C LEU A 334 0.17 -0.88 23.10
N ALA A 335 0.70 -2.07 22.91
CA ALA A 335 1.86 -2.55 23.68
C ALA A 335 3.12 -1.72 23.38
N ASN A 336 3.38 -1.41 22.13
CA ASN A 336 4.53 -0.59 21.73
C ASN A 336 4.44 0.86 22.22
N ALA A 337 3.23 1.40 22.35
CA ALA A 337 2.96 2.72 22.94
C ALA A 337 3.05 2.72 24.48
N ASN A 338 3.27 1.55 25.11
CA ASN A 338 3.21 1.35 26.55
C ASN A 338 1.89 1.87 27.15
N ASP A 339 0.77 1.61 26.46
CA ASP A 339 -0.56 2.08 26.87
C ASP A 339 -1.20 1.11 27.87
N ARG A 340 -0.91 1.33 29.15
CA ARG A 340 -1.45 0.48 30.22
C ARG A 340 -2.96 0.63 30.40
N SER A 341 -3.58 1.70 29.89
CA SER A 341 -5.03 1.86 29.93
C SER A 341 -5.77 0.84 29.04
N ALA A 342 -5.04 0.19 28.10
CA ALA A 342 -5.55 -0.85 27.25
C ALA A 342 -5.70 -2.23 27.95
N ILE A 343 -5.09 -2.42 29.12
CA ILE A 343 -5.09 -3.74 29.81
C ILE A 343 -6.51 -4.32 29.97
N PRO A 344 -7.53 -3.59 30.45
CA PRO A 344 -8.89 -4.14 30.55
C PRO A 344 -9.49 -4.57 29.21
N LYS A 345 -9.15 -3.87 28.11
CA LYS A 345 -9.62 -4.19 26.78
C LYS A 345 -8.93 -5.43 26.21
N LEU A 346 -7.64 -5.58 26.49
CA LEU A 346 -6.88 -6.79 26.10
C LEU A 346 -7.38 -8.03 26.84
N LEU A 347 -7.72 -7.92 28.13
CA LEU A 347 -8.36 -8.99 28.91
C LEU A 347 -9.71 -9.36 28.31
N ASN A 348 -10.54 -8.37 27.99
CA ASN A 348 -11.84 -8.63 27.35
C ASN A 348 -11.69 -9.32 25.97
N ILE A 349 -10.65 -9.00 25.18
CA ILE A 349 -10.37 -9.72 23.93
C ILE A 349 -10.08 -11.19 24.20
N ILE A 350 -9.30 -11.52 25.22
CA ILE A 350 -8.98 -12.91 25.59
C ILE A 350 -10.23 -13.67 26.01
N GLU A 351 -11.11 -13.03 26.75
CA GLU A 351 -12.34 -13.65 27.28
C GLU A 351 -13.42 -13.85 26.22
N THR A 352 -13.60 -12.88 25.31
CA THR A 352 -14.81 -12.81 24.48
C THR A 352 -14.58 -13.00 22.99
N SER A 353 -13.34 -12.79 22.50
CA SER A 353 -13.06 -12.82 21.06
C SER A 353 -13.13 -14.23 20.50
N GLN A 354 -13.71 -14.36 19.30
CA GLN A 354 -13.64 -15.57 18.48
C GLN A 354 -12.42 -15.58 17.54
N ASN A 355 -11.67 -14.48 17.48
CA ASN A 355 -10.49 -14.37 16.61
C ASN A 355 -9.25 -14.82 17.37
N GLN A 356 -8.76 -16.02 17.05
CA GLN A 356 -7.61 -16.63 17.70
C GLN A 356 -6.33 -15.80 17.59
N ILE A 357 -6.15 -15.08 16.45
CA ILE A 357 -4.99 -14.19 16.24
C ILE A 357 -5.08 -12.97 17.16
N HIS A 358 -6.28 -12.43 17.40
CA HIS A 358 -6.45 -11.33 18.35
C HIS A 358 -6.16 -11.77 19.78
N ILE A 359 -6.63 -12.98 20.16
CA ILE A 359 -6.35 -13.56 21.49
C ILE A 359 -4.85 -13.72 21.69
N ALA A 360 -4.16 -14.39 20.77
CA ALA A 360 -2.71 -14.59 20.85
C ALA A 360 -1.95 -13.24 20.89
N THR A 361 -2.34 -12.27 20.05
CA THR A 361 -1.74 -10.94 20.04
C THR A 361 -1.99 -10.18 21.33
N ALA A 362 -3.18 -10.33 21.95
CA ALA A 362 -3.51 -9.72 23.23
C ALA A 362 -2.68 -10.31 24.39
N ILE A 363 -2.45 -11.63 24.39
CA ILE A 363 -1.56 -12.30 25.37
C ILE A 363 -0.15 -11.72 25.28
N TRP A 364 0.42 -11.63 24.07
CA TRP A 364 1.73 -11.02 23.86
C TRP A 364 1.74 -9.57 24.38
N SER A 365 0.71 -8.78 24.04
CA SER A 365 0.63 -7.38 24.42
C SER A 365 0.54 -7.16 25.92
N LEU A 366 -0.25 -8.00 26.61
CA LEU A 366 -0.28 -8.03 28.07
C LEU A 366 1.09 -8.35 28.66
N GLY A 367 1.81 -9.33 28.08
CA GLY A 367 3.18 -9.63 28.47
C GLY A 367 4.13 -8.46 28.34
N GLN A 368 3.88 -7.50 27.43
CA GLN A 368 4.70 -6.27 27.31
C GLN A 368 4.28 -5.18 28.32
N LEU A 369 3.01 -5.12 28.71
CA LEU A 369 2.43 -4.05 29.53
C LEU A 369 2.45 -4.32 31.02
N LEU A 370 2.35 -5.58 31.42
CA LEU A 370 2.24 -5.98 32.83
C LEU A 370 3.64 -6.00 33.50
N ARG A 371 3.65 -5.67 34.80
CA ARG A 371 4.80 -5.85 35.69
C ARG A 371 4.60 -7.07 36.60
N GLU A 372 3.37 -7.34 36.94
CA GLU A 372 2.94 -8.43 37.84
C GLU A 372 1.72 -9.11 37.23
N VAL A 373 1.53 -10.37 37.55
CA VAL A 373 0.44 -11.19 37.04
C VAL A 373 -0.43 -11.62 38.22
N THR A 374 -1.75 -11.46 38.11
CA THR A 374 -2.71 -11.91 39.11
C THR A 374 -3.05 -13.37 38.92
N PRO A 375 -3.45 -14.11 39.99
CA PRO A 375 -3.93 -15.48 39.86
C PRO A 375 -5.11 -15.64 38.90
N ASP A 376 -6.04 -14.67 38.89
CA ASP A 376 -7.21 -14.68 38.01
C ASP A 376 -6.80 -14.64 36.53
N LEU A 377 -5.73 -13.85 36.18
CA LEU A 377 -5.22 -13.82 34.82
C LEU A 377 -4.56 -15.15 34.41
N VAL A 378 -3.84 -15.78 35.34
CA VAL A 378 -3.24 -17.09 35.09
C VAL A 378 -4.35 -18.12 34.82
N GLU A 379 -5.41 -18.10 35.62
CA GLU A 379 -6.56 -18.98 35.44
C GLU A 379 -7.29 -18.72 34.12
N LEU A 380 -7.50 -17.44 33.77
CA LEU A 380 -8.08 -17.06 32.50
C LEU A 380 -7.27 -17.63 31.31
N LEU A 381 -5.93 -17.47 31.33
CA LEU A 381 -5.06 -17.96 30.25
C LEU A 381 -5.03 -19.50 30.18
N ARG A 382 -5.13 -20.21 31.32
CA ARG A 382 -5.20 -21.67 31.36
C ARG A 382 -6.51 -22.19 30.80
N ASN A 383 -7.60 -21.47 31.02
CA ASN A 383 -8.96 -21.89 30.68
C ASN A 383 -9.38 -21.51 29.24
N ILE A 384 -8.48 -20.99 28.40
CA ILE A 384 -8.78 -20.71 26.99
C ILE A 384 -9.17 -22.03 26.30
N LYS A 385 -10.41 -22.08 25.80
CA LYS A 385 -10.94 -23.26 25.12
C LYS A 385 -10.41 -23.38 23.69
N HIS A 386 -10.01 -24.60 23.30
CA HIS A 386 -9.53 -24.89 21.94
C HIS A 386 -8.45 -23.92 21.42
N PRO A 387 -7.34 -23.73 22.16
CA PRO A 387 -6.30 -22.80 21.74
C PRO A 387 -5.60 -23.31 20.48
N THR A 388 -5.33 -22.39 19.55
CA THR A 388 -4.45 -22.66 18.41
C THR A 388 -2.99 -22.65 18.84
N ASP A 389 -2.09 -23.17 17.98
CA ASP A 389 -0.64 -23.14 18.21
C ASP A 389 -0.14 -21.73 18.57
N ALA A 390 -0.63 -20.70 17.87
CA ALA A 390 -0.28 -19.32 18.16
C ALA A 390 -0.67 -18.88 19.59
N ILE A 391 -1.82 -19.34 20.12
CA ILE A 391 -2.21 -19.03 21.50
C ILE A 391 -1.34 -19.82 22.49
N ILE A 392 -1.04 -21.08 22.18
CA ILE A 392 -0.21 -21.94 23.02
C ILE A 392 1.20 -21.33 23.14
N GLU A 393 1.80 -20.96 22.01
CA GLU A 393 3.13 -20.31 21.96
C GLU A 393 3.17 -19.02 22.78
N GLU A 394 2.19 -18.11 22.57
CA GLU A 394 2.18 -16.83 23.28
C GLU A 394 1.89 -17.01 24.78
N ARG A 395 1.04 -17.94 25.16
CA ARG A 395 0.77 -18.28 26.55
C ARG A 395 1.99 -18.87 27.23
N THR A 396 2.68 -19.78 26.57
CA THR A 396 3.92 -20.37 27.06
C THR A 396 4.98 -19.30 27.30
N ALA A 397 5.22 -18.46 26.30
CA ALA A 397 6.16 -17.35 26.42
C ALA A 397 5.77 -16.34 27.53
N PHE A 398 4.45 -16.11 27.71
CA PHE A 398 3.93 -15.30 28.81
C PHE A 398 4.24 -15.92 30.18
N PHE A 399 3.96 -17.21 30.36
CA PHE A 399 4.20 -17.92 31.62
C PHE A 399 5.70 -17.98 31.94
N GLU A 400 6.55 -18.29 30.98
CA GLU A 400 8.01 -18.28 31.13
C GLU A 400 8.51 -16.89 31.59
N LYS A 401 8.02 -15.84 30.96
CA LYS A 401 8.40 -14.46 31.31
C LYS A 401 8.13 -14.10 32.77
N PHE A 402 7.05 -14.60 33.34
CA PHE A 402 6.62 -14.32 34.70
C PHE A 402 6.94 -15.42 35.70
N GLY A 403 7.70 -16.46 35.32
CA GLY A 403 8.10 -17.56 36.19
C GLY A 403 6.93 -18.45 36.65
N ILE A 404 5.87 -18.54 35.81
CA ILE A 404 4.70 -19.34 36.08
C ILE A 404 4.91 -20.73 35.47
N GLN A 405 4.71 -21.79 36.26
CA GLN A 405 4.80 -23.16 35.76
C GLN A 405 3.70 -23.44 34.72
N ALA A 406 4.10 -23.87 33.52
CA ALA A 406 3.18 -24.39 32.54
C ALA A 406 2.58 -25.70 33.08
N ASP A 407 1.27 -25.92 32.85
CA ASP A 407 0.61 -27.16 33.27
C ASP A 407 1.23 -28.35 32.54
N SER A 408 1.63 -29.36 33.29
CA SER A 408 2.19 -30.63 32.81
C SER A 408 1.17 -31.52 32.07
N GLN A 409 -0.02 -30.98 31.70
CA GLN A 409 -1.12 -31.74 31.10
C GLN A 409 -1.40 -31.44 29.63
N LEU A 410 -0.49 -30.74 28.92
CA LEU A 410 -0.63 -30.45 27.48
C LEU A 410 0.55 -31.05 26.69
N GLN A 411 0.81 -32.33 26.86
CA GLN A 411 1.54 -33.17 25.89
C GLN A 411 0.58 -34.03 25.08
#